data_40b3a25764f65a0faa5032503c7600fd
#
_entry.id   40b3a25764f65a0faa5032503c7600fd
#
_cell.length_a   1.000
_cell.length_b   1.000
_cell.length_c   1.000
_cell.angle_alpha   90.00
_cell.angle_beta   90.00
_cell.angle_gamma   90.00
#
_symmetry.space_group_name_H-M   'P 1'
#
loop_
_entity.id
_entity.type
_entity.pdbx_description
1 polymer ?
#
loop_
_entity_poly.entity_id
_entity_poly.type
_entity_poly.pdbx_seq_one_letter_code
_entity_poly.pdbx_strand_id
1 'polypeptide(L)'
;SMGATVIKADLADAGSLAILPEDFEYVLNFAVVKSGDFDYDLAANAEGVGNLMMRCRDVKAFLHFSSTAVYEYGGQDPRAENAPLGDNHRVMFPTYSISKIAAETVCRFVAHQQRIPTTIARLSVPYGDNGGWMYFHLLMMQQGIPIDLHPDKPNYYNPLHADDYIEKIPYLLAAATPEVTT
;
A
#
# COMPACT_ATOMS: atom_id res chain seq x y z
N SER A 1 1.38 23.79 -11.99
CA SER A 1 0.64 23.09 -10.94
C SER A 1 -0.65 22.57 -11.53
N MET A 2 -0.96 21.30 -11.34
CA MET A 2 -2.21 20.68 -11.80
C MET A 2 -3.43 21.06 -10.92
N GLY A 3 -3.39 22.17 -10.19
CA GLY A 3 -4.50 22.65 -9.36
C GLY A 3 -4.72 21.85 -8.04
N ALA A 4 -3.76 21.02 -7.62
CA ALA A 4 -3.87 20.25 -6.39
C ALA A 4 -3.69 21.15 -5.16
N THR A 5 -4.52 20.94 -4.13
CA THR A 5 -4.35 21.55 -2.81
C THR A 5 -3.56 20.59 -1.92
N VAL A 6 -2.50 21.08 -1.28
CA VAL A 6 -1.69 20.30 -0.33
C VAL A 6 -2.16 20.59 1.09
N ILE A 7 -2.57 19.54 1.82
CA ILE A 7 -2.94 19.61 3.24
C ILE A 7 -1.95 18.72 4.00
N LYS A 8 -1.28 19.26 5.00
CA LYS A 8 -0.34 18.50 5.84
C LYS A 8 -1.09 17.89 7.01
N ALA A 9 -1.11 16.57 7.08
CA ALA A 9 -1.69 15.78 8.17
C ALA A 9 -0.80 14.58 8.47
N ASP A 10 -0.86 14.05 9.69
CA ASP A 10 -0.17 12.84 10.13
C ASP A 10 -1.21 11.74 10.38
N LEU A 11 -1.09 10.62 9.68
CA LEU A 11 -2.02 9.49 9.85
C LEU A 11 -1.91 8.83 11.23
N ALA A 12 -0.75 8.93 11.90
CA ALA A 12 -0.60 8.46 13.27
C ALA A 12 -1.32 9.33 14.31
N ASP A 13 -1.68 10.57 13.95
CA ASP A 13 -2.45 11.48 14.79
C ASP A 13 -3.85 11.71 14.22
N ALA A 14 -4.84 10.99 14.78
CA ALA A 14 -6.24 11.12 14.38
C ALA A 14 -6.76 12.57 14.47
N GLY A 15 -6.25 13.35 15.42
CA GLY A 15 -6.60 14.77 15.59
C GLY A 15 -6.15 15.62 14.40
N SER A 16 -5.01 15.31 13.80
CA SER A 16 -4.49 16.01 12.63
C SER A 16 -5.37 15.84 11.39
N LEU A 17 -6.14 14.75 11.30
CA LEU A 17 -7.03 14.49 10.18
C LEU A 17 -8.29 15.38 10.19
N ALA A 18 -8.60 16.04 11.30
CA ALA A 18 -9.78 16.91 11.42
C ALA A 18 -9.77 18.09 10.43
N ILE A 19 -8.58 18.48 9.94
CA ILE A 19 -8.44 19.55 8.94
C ILE A 19 -8.80 19.11 7.51
N LEU A 20 -8.90 17.80 7.26
CA LEU A 20 -9.28 17.31 5.94
C LEU A 20 -10.76 17.60 5.66
N PRO A 21 -11.12 17.98 4.43
CA PRO A 21 -12.52 18.01 4.00
C PRO A 21 -13.21 16.66 4.23
N GLU A 22 -14.54 16.67 4.30
CA GLU A 22 -15.35 15.44 4.44
C GLU A 22 -16.03 15.02 3.13
N ASP A 23 -16.03 15.89 2.14
CA ASP A 23 -16.77 15.80 0.88
C ASP A 23 -15.94 15.23 -0.29
N PHE A 24 -14.93 14.42 0.01
CA PHE A 24 -14.19 13.72 -1.04
C PHE A 24 -15.09 12.73 -1.77
N GLU A 25 -15.00 12.73 -3.10
CA GLU A 25 -15.70 11.75 -3.93
C GLU A 25 -14.98 10.39 -3.95
N TYR A 26 -13.64 10.43 -3.99
CA TYR A 26 -12.76 9.25 -3.98
C TYR A 26 -11.57 9.51 -3.07
N VAL A 27 -11.11 8.45 -2.40
CA VAL A 27 -9.87 8.48 -1.62
C VAL A 27 -8.92 7.38 -2.10
N LEU A 28 -7.68 7.78 -2.38
CA LEU A 28 -6.60 6.87 -2.73
C LEU A 28 -5.52 6.94 -1.65
N ASN A 29 -5.38 5.89 -0.88
CA ASN A 29 -4.39 5.83 0.21
C ASN A 29 -3.11 5.13 -0.23
N PHE A 30 -2.10 5.92 -0.60
CA PHE A 30 -0.73 5.47 -0.90
C PHE A 30 0.22 5.59 0.28
N ALA A 31 -0.22 6.18 1.39
CA ALA A 31 0.65 6.48 2.51
C ALA A 31 1.27 5.22 3.11
N VAL A 32 2.54 5.31 3.44
CA VAL A 32 3.29 4.25 4.12
C VAL A 32 4.46 4.82 4.90
N VAL A 33 4.63 4.32 6.13
CA VAL A 33 5.80 4.57 6.97
C VAL A 33 6.57 3.27 7.15
N LYS A 34 7.90 3.36 7.16
CA LYS A 34 8.83 2.24 7.37
C LYS A 34 9.97 2.73 8.29
N SER A 35 9.61 3.15 9.49
CA SER A 35 10.57 3.68 10.47
C SER A 35 11.36 2.57 11.18
N GLY A 36 10.77 1.38 11.28
CA GLY A 36 11.27 0.27 12.08
C GLY A 36 10.79 0.29 13.53
N ASP A 37 10.09 1.35 13.95
CA ASP A 37 9.37 1.42 15.22
C ASP A 37 7.99 0.81 15.03
N PHE A 38 7.70 -0.29 15.74
CA PHE A 38 6.44 -1.02 15.59
C PHE A 38 5.23 -0.19 16.01
N ASP A 39 5.31 0.53 17.11
CA ASP A 39 4.17 1.29 17.63
C ASP A 39 3.80 2.41 16.68
N TYR A 40 4.79 3.17 16.20
CA TYR A 40 4.57 4.26 15.25
C TYR A 40 4.12 3.73 13.88
N ASP A 41 4.76 2.69 13.36
CA ASP A 41 4.42 2.14 12.04
C ASP A 41 3.02 1.50 12.03
N LEU A 42 2.59 0.86 13.13
CA LEU A 42 1.22 0.35 13.28
C LEU A 42 0.21 1.50 13.41
N ALA A 43 0.52 2.51 14.21
CA ALA A 43 -0.33 3.70 14.34
C ALA A 43 -0.53 4.40 12.98
N ALA A 44 0.56 4.66 12.25
CA ALA A 44 0.49 5.36 10.96
C ALA A 44 -0.11 4.52 9.83
N ASN A 45 0.34 3.25 9.68
CA ASN A 45 -0.04 2.42 8.53
C ASN A 45 -1.36 1.68 8.71
N ALA A 46 -1.72 1.27 9.95
CA ALA A 46 -2.92 0.49 10.22
C ALA A 46 -4.03 1.33 10.85
N GLU A 47 -3.82 1.87 12.05
CA GLU A 47 -4.83 2.70 12.72
C GLU A 47 -5.14 3.96 11.89
N GLY A 48 -4.11 4.57 11.30
CA GLY A 48 -4.24 5.74 10.43
C GLY A 48 -5.12 5.50 9.21
N VAL A 49 -5.09 4.31 8.62
CA VAL A 49 -6.03 3.95 7.54
C VAL A 49 -7.46 3.96 8.05
N GLY A 50 -7.70 3.36 9.23
CA GLY A 50 -9.03 3.35 9.84
C GLY A 50 -9.53 4.77 10.14
N ASN A 51 -8.69 5.61 10.72
CA ASN A 51 -9.01 7.00 11.01
C ASN A 51 -9.33 7.80 9.73
N LEU A 52 -8.53 7.61 8.67
CA LEU A 52 -8.78 8.24 7.38
C LEU A 52 -10.11 7.79 6.76
N MET A 53 -10.43 6.49 6.82
CA MET A 53 -11.70 5.95 6.34
C MET A 53 -12.89 6.52 7.12
N MET A 54 -12.77 6.63 8.44
CA MET A 54 -13.81 7.24 9.30
C MET A 54 -14.01 8.71 8.97
N ARG A 55 -12.94 9.44 8.68
CA ARG A 55 -12.99 10.85 8.27
C ARG A 55 -13.67 11.04 6.91
N CYS A 56 -13.38 10.12 5.97
CA CYS A 56 -13.86 10.17 4.59
C CYS A 56 -14.95 9.10 4.32
N ARG A 57 -15.83 8.84 5.28
CA ARG A 57 -16.79 7.72 5.22
C ARG A 57 -17.85 7.80 4.12
N ASP A 58 -18.13 9.01 3.61
CA ASP A 58 -19.20 9.25 2.63
C ASP A 58 -18.69 9.20 1.18
N VAL A 59 -17.48 8.66 0.96
CA VAL A 59 -16.89 8.53 -0.39
C VAL A 59 -17.61 7.50 -1.26
N LYS A 60 -17.57 7.70 -2.57
CA LYS A 60 -18.05 6.71 -3.55
C LYS A 60 -17.16 5.47 -3.58
N ALA A 61 -15.84 5.63 -3.40
CA ALA A 61 -14.92 4.53 -3.25
C ALA A 61 -13.64 4.94 -2.52
N PHE A 62 -13.14 4.01 -1.69
CA PHE A 62 -11.86 4.07 -1.01
C PHE A 62 -10.91 3.02 -1.63
N LEU A 63 -9.74 3.45 -2.12
CA LEU A 63 -8.73 2.57 -2.67
C LEU A 63 -7.50 2.56 -1.76
N HIS A 64 -7.24 1.42 -1.10
CA HIS A 64 -6.06 1.23 -0.27
C HIS A 64 -4.97 0.49 -1.03
N PHE A 65 -3.79 1.11 -1.14
CA PHE A 65 -2.62 0.47 -1.74
C PHE A 65 -1.85 -0.33 -0.69
N SER A 66 -2.03 -1.64 -0.75
CA SER A 66 -1.26 -2.64 -0.02
C SER A 66 -0.05 -3.09 -0.84
N SER A 67 0.52 -4.24 -0.52
CA SER A 67 1.72 -4.77 -1.15
C SER A 67 1.69 -6.28 -1.23
N THR A 68 2.31 -6.86 -2.24
CA THR A 68 2.57 -8.31 -2.29
C THR A 68 3.51 -8.80 -1.17
N ALA A 69 4.15 -7.88 -0.45
CA ALA A 69 4.92 -8.17 0.76
C ALA A 69 4.08 -8.75 1.92
N VAL A 70 2.74 -8.72 1.82
CA VAL A 70 1.83 -9.33 2.80
C VAL A 70 1.74 -10.84 2.68
N TYR A 71 2.18 -11.44 1.54
CA TYR A 71 2.14 -12.88 1.37
C TYR A 71 3.26 -13.57 2.15
N GLU A 72 2.96 -14.75 2.67
CA GLU A 72 3.98 -15.61 3.24
C GLU A 72 5.05 -15.96 2.19
N TYR A 73 6.32 -16.02 2.63
CA TYR A 73 7.39 -16.49 1.76
C TYR A 73 7.12 -17.95 1.35
N GLY A 74 7.25 -18.24 0.08
CA GLY A 74 6.97 -19.57 -0.46
C GLY A 74 7.57 -19.79 -1.84
N GLY A 75 8.80 -19.30 -2.02
CA GLY A 75 9.52 -19.41 -3.30
C GLY A 75 8.99 -18.45 -4.36
N GLN A 76 9.12 -18.85 -5.62
CA GLN A 76 8.89 -17.99 -6.78
C GLN A 76 7.56 -18.29 -7.51
N ASP A 77 6.71 -19.15 -6.93
CA ASP A 77 5.42 -19.45 -7.51
C ASP A 77 4.47 -18.24 -7.44
N PRO A 78 3.65 -18.02 -8.48
CA PRO A 78 2.63 -16.98 -8.47
C PRO A 78 1.68 -17.12 -7.27
N ARG A 79 1.31 -16.00 -6.64
CA ARG A 79 0.36 -15.97 -5.52
C ARG A 79 -0.96 -15.41 -5.98
N ALA A 80 -2.04 -16.09 -5.64
CA ALA A 80 -3.40 -15.56 -5.76
C ALA A 80 -3.74 -14.70 -4.53
N GLU A 81 -4.79 -13.90 -4.61
CA GLU A 81 -5.20 -12.97 -3.55
C GLU A 81 -5.57 -13.66 -2.24
N ASN A 82 -5.98 -14.94 -2.29
CA ASN A 82 -6.30 -15.77 -1.13
C ASN A 82 -5.11 -16.60 -0.61
N ALA A 83 -3.91 -16.40 -1.15
CA ALA A 83 -2.71 -17.09 -0.66
C ALA A 83 -2.41 -16.71 0.80
N PRO A 84 -1.73 -17.60 1.57
CA PRO A 84 -1.36 -17.33 2.95
C PRO A 84 -0.59 -16.02 3.13
N LEU A 85 -0.90 -15.30 4.21
CA LEU A 85 -0.22 -14.07 4.58
C LEU A 85 0.88 -14.36 5.60
N GLY A 86 1.96 -13.57 5.54
CA GLY A 86 3.10 -13.71 6.45
C GLY A 86 4.10 -12.57 6.35
N ASP A 87 5.14 -12.63 7.20
CA ASP A 87 6.15 -11.59 7.34
C ASP A 87 7.31 -11.82 6.35
N ASN A 88 7.04 -11.56 5.08
CA ASN A 88 7.99 -11.81 3.99
C ASN A 88 9.19 -10.85 3.98
N HIS A 89 9.04 -9.62 4.51
CA HIS A 89 10.07 -8.58 4.45
C HIS A 89 10.79 -8.33 5.78
N ARG A 90 10.64 -9.22 6.76
CA ARG A 90 11.14 -9.04 8.13
C ARG A 90 12.60 -8.64 8.22
N VAL A 91 13.47 -9.20 7.39
CA VAL A 91 14.92 -8.93 7.44
C VAL A 91 15.24 -7.52 6.94
N MET A 92 14.58 -7.09 5.89
CA MET A 92 14.85 -5.79 5.24
C MET A 92 14.03 -4.65 5.86
N PHE A 93 12.77 -4.93 6.18
CA PHE A 93 11.81 -3.96 6.73
C PHE A 93 10.99 -4.63 7.83
N PRO A 94 11.47 -4.65 9.10
CA PRO A 94 10.89 -5.45 10.18
C PRO A 94 9.40 -5.23 10.44
N THR A 95 8.92 -4.00 10.24
CA THR A 95 7.54 -3.60 10.50
C THR A 95 6.63 -3.67 9.27
N TYR A 96 7.21 -3.73 8.07
CA TYR A 96 6.49 -3.43 6.83
C TYR A 96 5.36 -4.41 6.52
N SER A 97 5.67 -5.71 6.40
CA SER A 97 4.65 -6.72 6.08
C SER A 97 3.57 -6.78 7.16
N ILE A 98 3.98 -6.75 8.43
CA ILE A 98 3.07 -6.81 9.58
C ILE A 98 2.12 -5.61 9.58
N SER A 99 2.64 -4.39 9.40
CA SER A 99 1.81 -3.18 9.39
C SER A 99 0.87 -3.14 8.17
N LYS A 100 1.30 -3.65 7.00
CA LYS A 100 0.42 -3.78 5.82
C LYS A 100 -0.69 -4.80 6.01
N ILE A 101 -0.41 -5.96 6.63
CA ILE A 101 -1.43 -6.96 6.97
C ILE A 101 -2.44 -6.36 7.98
N ALA A 102 -1.94 -5.67 9.01
CA ALA A 102 -2.79 -4.98 9.99
C ALA A 102 -3.66 -3.91 9.31
N ALA A 103 -3.07 -3.11 8.39
CA ALA A 103 -3.79 -2.11 7.60
C ALA A 103 -4.92 -2.71 6.77
N GLU A 104 -4.71 -3.83 6.08
CA GLU A 104 -5.77 -4.54 5.36
C GLU A 104 -6.89 -5.00 6.28
N THR A 105 -6.55 -5.49 7.48
CA THR A 105 -7.54 -5.94 8.48
C THR A 105 -8.40 -4.78 8.98
N VAL A 106 -7.76 -3.66 9.35
CA VAL A 106 -8.47 -2.45 9.79
C VAL A 106 -9.33 -1.89 8.65
N CYS A 107 -8.78 -1.83 7.44
CA CYS A 107 -9.48 -1.36 6.25
C CYS A 107 -10.78 -2.18 6.00
N ARG A 108 -10.70 -3.52 6.05
CA ARG A 108 -11.87 -4.41 5.92
C ARG A 108 -12.88 -4.20 7.03
N PHE A 109 -12.39 -4.11 8.27
CA PHE A 109 -13.27 -3.91 9.42
C PHE A 109 -14.07 -2.61 9.28
N VAL A 110 -13.40 -1.49 9.01
CA VAL A 110 -14.06 -0.18 8.88
C VAL A 110 -14.99 -0.15 7.66
N ALA A 111 -14.55 -0.71 6.52
CA ALA A 111 -15.39 -0.81 5.33
C ALA A 111 -16.72 -1.52 5.61
N HIS A 112 -16.68 -2.68 6.28
CA HIS A 112 -17.89 -3.43 6.66
C HIS A 112 -18.76 -2.66 7.62
N GLN A 113 -18.18 -2.07 8.69
CA GLN A 113 -18.92 -1.35 9.73
C GLN A 113 -19.62 -0.09 9.21
N GLN A 114 -18.94 0.64 8.31
CA GLN A 114 -19.41 1.92 7.79
C GLN A 114 -20.02 1.82 6.40
N ARG A 115 -20.05 0.62 5.82
CA ARG A 115 -20.56 0.38 4.44
C ARG A 115 -19.82 1.18 3.38
N ILE A 116 -18.51 1.42 3.56
CA ILE A 116 -17.67 2.17 2.63
C ILE A 116 -17.25 1.26 1.47
N PRO A 117 -17.62 1.55 0.21
CA PRO A 117 -17.12 0.80 -0.93
C PRO A 117 -15.59 0.87 -1.00
N THR A 118 -14.92 -0.28 -0.93
CA THR A 118 -13.46 -0.33 -0.75
C THR A 118 -12.83 -1.38 -1.66
N THR A 119 -11.68 -1.02 -2.22
CA THR A 119 -10.76 -1.95 -2.91
C THR A 119 -9.40 -1.90 -2.23
N ILE A 120 -8.79 -3.06 -2.03
CA ILE A 120 -7.40 -3.22 -1.57
C ILE A 120 -6.56 -3.70 -2.75
N ALA A 121 -5.61 -2.90 -3.20
CA ALA A 121 -4.71 -3.25 -4.29
C ALA A 121 -3.32 -3.62 -3.75
N ARG A 122 -2.93 -4.89 -3.85
CA ARG A 122 -1.61 -5.39 -3.46
C ARG A 122 -0.63 -5.17 -4.61
N LEU A 123 0.09 -4.04 -4.56
CA LEU A 123 1.09 -3.73 -5.57
C LEU A 123 2.27 -4.70 -5.50
N SER A 124 2.74 -5.15 -6.67
CA SER A 124 3.91 -6.01 -6.79
C SER A 124 5.21 -5.20 -6.62
N VAL A 125 6.01 -5.04 -7.66
CA VAL A 125 7.28 -4.29 -7.62
C VAL A 125 7.12 -2.98 -8.39
N PRO A 126 6.55 -1.92 -7.77
CA PRO A 126 6.32 -0.67 -8.48
C PRO A 126 7.66 0.00 -8.80
N TYR A 127 7.74 0.58 -10.00
CA TYR A 127 8.89 1.36 -10.44
C TYR A 127 8.46 2.47 -11.42
N GLY A 128 9.35 3.45 -11.59
CA GLY A 128 9.19 4.55 -12.53
C GLY A 128 10.48 5.37 -12.57
N ASP A 129 10.44 6.51 -13.24
CA ASP A 129 11.62 7.37 -13.43
C ASP A 129 12.23 7.93 -12.14
N ASN A 130 11.48 7.88 -11.04
CA ASN A 130 11.84 8.48 -9.76
C ASN A 130 11.99 7.47 -8.61
N GLY A 131 12.01 6.16 -8.90
CA GLY A 131 12.17 5.16 -7.86
C GLY A 131 11.76 3.74 -8.22
N GLY A 132 11.74 2.88 -7.21
CA GLY A 132 11.48 1.44 -7.32
C GLY A 132 12.76 0.61 -7.52
N TRP A 133 12.63 -0.71 -7.34
CA TRP A 133 13.80 -1.60 -7.38
C TRP A 133 14.56 -1.55 -8.71
N MET A 134 13.86 -1.49 -9.85
CA MET A 134 14.51 -1.41 -11.16
C MET A 134 15.37 -0.14 -11.30
N TYR A 135 14.85 0.98 -10.82
CA TYR A 135 15.58 2.25 -10.80
C TYR A 135 16.81 2.18 -9.88
N PHE A 136 16.65 1.65 -8.66
CA PHE A 136 17.76 1.52 -7.72
C PHE A 136 18.85 0.56 -8.21
N HIS A 137 18.47 -0.57 -8.81
CA HIS A 137 19.43 -1.49 -9.41
C HIS A 137 20.24 -0.81 -10.53
N LEU A 138 19.57 -0.02 -11.37
CA LEU A 138 20.25 0.74 -12.43
C LEU A 138 21.26 1.74 -11.85
N LEU A 139 20.89 2.48 -10.80
CA LEU A 139 21.80 3.40 -10.11
C LEU A 139 22.99 2.66 -9.50
N MET A 140 22.77 1.52 -8.85
CA MET A 140 23.83 0.70 -8.27
C MET A 140 24.78 0.21 -9.35
N MET A 141 24.28 -0.29 -10.49
CA MET A 141 25.09 -0.70 -11.64
C MET A 141 25.94 0.45 -12.17
N GLN A 142 25.37 1.65 -12.32
CA GLN A 142 26.10 2.84 -12.78
C GLN A 142 27.22 3.26 -11.82
N GLN A 143 27.06 2.98 -10.52
CA GLN A 143 28.02 3.31 -9.48
C GLN A 143 29.00 2.17 -9.19
N GLY A 144 28.87 1.03 -9.86
CA GLY A 144 29.69 -0.16 -9.59
C GLY A 144 29.43 -0.82 -8.24
N ILE A 145 28.26 -0.57 -7.66
CA ILE A 145 27.83 -1.16 -6.38
C ILE A 145 27.28 -2.57 -6.65
N PRO A 146 27.76 -3.61 -5.93
CA PRO A 146 27.23 -4.97 -6.04
C PRO A 146 25.73 -5.02 -5.74
N ILE A 147 25.00 -5.87 -6.47
CA ILE A 147 23.60 -6.17 -6.23
C ILE A 147 23.49 -7.61 -5.77
N ASP A 148 22.98 -7.81 -4.55
CA ASP A 148 22.67 -9.14 -4.03
C ASP A 148 21.31 -9.60 -4.55
N LEU A 149 21.33 -10.74 -5.25
CA LEU A 149 20.13 -11.41 -5.74
C LEU A 149 19.82 -12.63 -4.90
N HIS A 150 18.56 -13.08 -4.94
CA HIS A 150 18.17 -14.31 -4.28
C HIS A 150 19.02 -15.49 -4.78
N PRO A 151 19.52 -16.38 -3.88
CA PRO A 151 20.39 -17.49 -4.28
C PRO A 151 19.69 -18.51 -5.19
N ASP A 152 18.37 -18.67 -5.03
CA ASP A 152 17.60 -19.59 -5.87
C ASP A 152 17.37 -19.01 -7.27
N LYS A 153 17.65 -19.82 -8.28
CA LYS A 153 17.50 -19.42 -9.69
C LYS A 153 16.32 -20.18 -10.32
N PRO A 154 15.60 -19.55 -11.25
CA PRO A 154 15.70 -18.16 -11.71
C PRO A 154 15.11 -17.17 -10.71
N ASN A 155 15.60 -15.91 -10.74
CA ASN A 155 15.00 -14.82 -9.97
C ASN A 155 13.86 -14.20 -10.79
N TYR A 156 12.64 -14.33 -10.32
CA TYR A 156 11.46 -13.73 -10.93
C TYR A 156 11.07 -12.46 -10.19
N TYR A 157 10.81 -11.44 -10.97
CA TYR A 157 10.21 -10.18 -10.52
C TYR A 157 8.92 -9.97 -11.30
N ASN A 158 7.93 -9.39 -10.66
CA ASN A 158 6.71 -8.92 -11.29
C ASN A 158 6.69 -7.38 -11.26
N PRO A 159 7.47 -6.71 -12.14
CA PRO A 159 7.57 -5.25 -12.15
C PRO A 159 6.25 -4.64 -12.61
N LEU A 160 5.89 -3.52 -11.99
CA LEU A 160 4.69 -2.76 -12.30
C LEU A 160 5.09 -1.31 -12.54
N HIS A 161 5.05 -0.86 -13.80
CA HIS A 161 5.36 0.53 -14.13
C HIS A 161 4.31 1.49 -13.55
N ALA A 162 4.74 2.69 -13.17
CA ALA A 162 3.85 3.69 -12.59
C ALA A 162 2.66 4.02 -13.50
N ASP A 163 2.89 4.17 -14.79
CA ASP A 163 1.81 4.46 -15.75
C ASP A 163 0.79 3.33 -15.83
N ASP A 164 1.26 2.06 -15.81
CA ASP A 164 0.38 0.90 -15.89
C ASP A 164 -0.60 0.84 -14.70
N TYR A 165 -0.13 1.09 -13.46
CA TYR A 165 -1.04 1.06 -12.33
C TYR A 165 -1.92 2.32 -12.26
N ILE A 166 -1.45 3.49 -12.72
CA ILE A 166 -2.26 4.70 -12.80
C ILE A 166 -3.45 4.46 -13.74
N GLU A 167 -3.23 3.83 -14.90
CA GLU A 167 -4.32 3.45 -15.83
C GLU A 167 -5.34 2.49 -15.20
N LYS A 168 -4.94 1.70 -14.20
CA LYS A 168 -5.86 0.77 -13.50
C LYS A 168 -6.68 1.42 -12.39
N ILE A 169 -6.30 2.60 -11.88
CA ILE A 169 -7.01 3.26 -10.78
C ILE A 169 -8.53 3.38 -11.03
N PRO A 170 -9.02 3.84 -12.19
CA PRO A 170 -10.45 3.91 -12.43
C PRO A 170 -11.19 2.57 -12.33
N TYR A 171 -10.56 1.49 -12.78
CA TYR A 171 -11.12 0.13 -12.69
C TYR A 171 -11.13 -0.38 -11.25
N LEU A 172 -10.08 -0.10 -10.47
CA LEU A 172 -10.00 -0.46 -9.06
C LEU A 172 -11.06 0.29 -8.23
N LEU A 173 -11.29 1.57 -8.53
CA LEU A 173 -12.35 2.36 -7.90
C LEU A 173 -13.73 1.82 -8.27
N ALA A 174 -13.95 1.45 -9.54
CA ALA A 174 -15.21 0.88 -9.99
C ALA A 174 -15.51 -0.51 -9.40
N ALA A 175 -14.47 -1.26 -9.02
CA ALA A 175 -14.60 -2.58 -8.38
C ALA A 175 -14.85 -2.51 -6.86
N ALA A 176 -14.86 -1.30 -6.27
CA ALA A 176 -15.01 -1.14 -4.83
C ALA A 176 -16.39 -1.58 -4.34
N THR A 177 -16.41 -2.36 -3.28
CA THR A 177 -17.65 -2.82 -2.62
C THR A 177 -17.51 -2.73 -1.09
N PRO A 178 -18.62 -2.65 -0.33
CA PRO A 178 -18.56 -2.71 1.13
C PRO A 178 -18.03 -4.05 1.68
N GLU A 179 -18.06 -5.12 0.89
CA GLU A 179 -17.53 -6.45 1.21
C GLU A 179 -16.01 -6.54 0.93
N VAL A 180 -15.43 -5.45 0.42
CA VAL A 180 -14.01 -5.25 0.10
C VAL A 180 -13.46 -6.20 -0.97
N THR A 181 -13.27 -5.68 -2.15
CA THR A 181 -12.53 -6.34 -3.24
C THR A 181 -11.02 -6.30 -2.97
N THR A 182 -10.33 -7.40 -3.22
CA THR A 182 -8.85 -7.48 -3.12
C THR A 182 -8.30 -7.93 -4.44
#